data_b500e2f5f1741ea8e869beea2a88336d
#
_entry.id   b500e2f5f1741ea8e869beea2a88336d
#
_cell.length_a   1.000
_cell.length_b   1.000
_cell.length_c   1.000
_cell.angle_alpha   90.00
_cell.angle_beta   90.00
_cell.angle_gamma   90.00
#
_symmetry.space_group_name_H-M   'P 1'
#
loop_
_entity.id
_entity.type
_entity.pdbx_description
1 polymer ?
#
loop_
_entity_poly.entity_id
_entity_poly.type
_entity_poly.pdbx_seq_one_letter_code
_entity_poly.pdbx_strand_id
1 'polypeptide(L)'
;MLFRSKAFYCADPFYRNIKTVMTIHNLKFQGITEIDRLKDITGLPDDMFTYDKLEYNNSANLLKGGLVFADKITTVSKTYAEEIKQPEYGEGLDSVLQHRSADLCGIVNGIDYDIYNPSTDEYIPCHYDEKTFDKGKKKNKAALQEKAGLPKKRTAFTLGIVSRLTEQKGFALFSYMMERLMKQPVQLYVLGDGEEEYRNMFLSYQEQYPDKVYVQLNYTDEMAKYIYAGCDAILMPSRFEPCGLCQLMSLRYGAVPIIRKTGGLKDTVSIYNPKSKTGTGFGFTDYNAEGFLDAILAALDVYKKNPEEWKNLTAKGMRKNYSWKASSRKYEKLYSDL
;
A
#
# COMPACT_ATOMS: atom_id res chain seq x y z
N MET A 1 1.18 23.72 12.40
CA MET A 1 2.23 24.16 13.35
C MET A 1 3.56 24.50 12.68
N LEU A 2 4.14 23.65 11.83
CA LEU A 2 5.46 23.84 11.20
C LEU A 2 5.63 25.23 10.55
N PHE A 3 4.77 25.60 9.61
CA PHE A 3 4.83 26.92 8.93
C PHE A 3 4.62 28.08 9.91
N ARG A 4 3.72 27.94 10.90
CA ARG A 4 3.52 28.97 11.92
C ARG A 4 4.77 29.19 12.77
N SER A 5 5.45 28.12 13.19
CA SER A 5 6.70 28.24 13.95
C SER A 5 7.79 28.92 13.13
N LYS A 6 7.92 28.60 11.86
CA LYS A 6 8.88 29.25 10.95
C LYS A 6 8.50 30.70 10.63
N ALA A 7 7.19 31.02 10.52
CA ALA A 7 6.72 32.38 10.22
C ALA A 7 6.93 33.34 11.40
N PHE A 8 6.53 32.94 12.63
CA PHE A 8 6.50 33.85 13.77
C PHE A 8 7.74 33.78 14.67
N TYR A 9 8.38 32.63 14.75
CA TYR A 9 9.42 32.40 15.77
C TYR A 9 10.80 32.16 15.18
N CYS A 10 11.01 32.34 13.87
CA CYS A 10 12.32 32.14 13.24
C CYS A 10 13.42 33.10 13.76
N ALA A 11 13.04 34.28 14.25
CA ALA A 11 13.97 35.27 14.82
C ALA A 11 14.29 34.99 16.31
N ASP A 12 13.48 34.18 17.00
CA ASP A 12 13.72 33.83 18.40
C ASP A 12 14.90 32.86 18.52
N PRO A 13 15.91 33.15 19.36
CA PRO A 13 17.10 32.30 19.52
C PRO A 13 16.80 30.85 19.88
N PHE A 14 15.72 30.59 20.62
CA PHE A 14 15.28 29.25 21.00
C PHE A 14 14.75 28.47 19.79
N TYR A 15 13.93 29.10 18.95
CA TYR A 15 13.25 28.42 17.82
C TYR A 15 14.09 28.41 16.55
N ARG A 16 15.03 29.34 16.38
CA ARG A 16 15.82 29.51 15.15
C ARG A 16 16.56 28.25 14.70
N ASN A 17 17.03 27.45 15.66
CA ASN A 17 17.81 26.26 15.39
C ASN A 17 16.97 24.97 15.30
N ILE A 18 15.63 25.06 15.53
CA ILE A 18 14.75 23.89 15.44
C ILE A 18 14.58 23.52 13.97
N LYS A 19 14.99 22.30 13.65
CA LYS A 19 14.79 21.72 12.31
C LYS A 19 13.42 21.09 12.20
N THR A 20 12.86 21.12 10.99
CA THR A 20 11.51 20.66 10.71
C THR A 20 11.52 19.68 9.56
N VAL A 21 10.78 18.57 9.73
CA VAL A 21 10.61 17.56 8.70
C VAL A 21 9.12 17.40 8.43
N MET A 22 8.72 17.56 7.15
CA MET A 22 7.35 17.30 6.70
C MET A 22 7.28 15.93 6.05
N THR A 23 6.38 15.06 6.52
CA THR A 23 6.17 13.74 5.91
C THR A 23 4.89 13.70 5.11
N ILE A 24 4.99 13.38 3.81
CA ILE A 24 3.86 13.16 2.92
C ILE A 24 3.48 11.68 2.99
N HIS A 25 2.33 11.36 3.59
CA HIS A 25 1.79 10.00 3.56
C HIS A 25 0.94 9.72 2.31
N ASN A 26 0.19 10.72 1.85
CA ASN A 26 -0.58 10.69 0.59
C ASN A 26 -0.85 12.13 0.15
N LEU A 27 -0.32 12.50 -1.00
CA LEU A 27 -0.39 13.86 -1.54
C LEU A 27 -1.81 14.29 -1.93
N LYS A 28 -2.73 13.36 -2.12
CA LYS A 28 -4.15 13.64 -2.41
C LYS A 28 -4.85 14.42 -1.28
N PHE A 29 -4.38 14.31 -0.03
CA PHE A 29 -5.01 14.93 1.14
C PHE A 29 -4.24 16.17 1.57
N GLN A 30 -4.60 17.34 1.03
CA GLN A 30 -3.81 18.56 1.13
C GLN A 30 -4.29 19.54 2.19
N GLY A 31 -5.49 19.35 2.75
CA GLY A 31 -6.06 20.30 3.72
C GLY A 31 -6.34 21.67 3.12
N ILE A 32 -6.97 21.70 1.95
CA ILE A 32 -7.38 22.94 1.27
C ILE A 32 -8.58 23.54 2.02
N THR A 33 -8.52 24.85 2.30
CA THR A 33 -9.57 25.59 3.02
C THR A 33 -9.57 27.07 2.58
N GLU A 34 -10.64 27.80 2.93
CA GLU A 34 -10.73 29.24 2.71
C GLU A 34 -9.63 30.00 3.47
N ILE A 35 -9.06 31.02 2.84
CA ILE A 35 -7.97 31.82 3.40
C ILE A 35 -8.40 32.49 4.71
N ASP A 36 -9.56 33.13 4.74
CA ASP A 36 -10.04 33.85 5.94
C ASP A 36 -10.25 32.89 7.12
N ARG A 37 -10.81 31.69 6.86
CA ARG A 37 -10.94 30.67 7.89
C ARG A 37 -9.59 30.23 8.44
N LEU A 38 -8.58 30.09 7.58
CA LEU A 38 -7.25 29.69 8.05
C LEU A 38 -6.57 30.83 8.83
N LYS A 39 -6.76 32.10 8.46
CA LYS A 39 -6.32 33.26 9.23
C LYS A 39 -6.89 33.25 10.63
N ASP A 40 -8.20 33.07 10.75
CA ASP A 40 -8.89 33.02 12.06
C ASP A 40 -8.35 31.92 12.96
N ILE A 41 -8.08 30.74 12.42
CA ILE A 41 -7.60 29.60 13.19
C ILE A 41 -6.12 29.75 13.58
N THR A 42 -5.30 30.32 12.70
CA THR A 42 -3.84 30.30 12.84
C THR A 42 -3.26 31.64 13.32
N GLY A 43 -3.96 32.75 13.11
CA GLY A 43 -3.45 34.10 13.34
C GLY A 43 -2.31 34.49 12.37
N LEU A 44 -2.20 33.82 11.21
CA LEU A 44 -1.17 34.13 10.21
C LEU A 44 -1.47 35.45 9.50
N PRO A 45 -0.47 36.30 9.24
CA PRO A 45 -0.63 37.55 8.51
C PRO A 45 -0.85 37.31 7.01
N ASP A 46 -1.33 38.33 6.31
CA ASP A 46 -1.72 38.27 4.88
C ASP A 46 -0.57 37.86 3.96
N ASP A 47 0.66 38.26 4.28
CA ASP A 47 1.86 37.90 3.52
C ASP A 47 2.20 36.41 3.52
N MET A 48 1.53 35.61 4.35
CA MET A 48 1.64 34.14 4.34
C MET A 48 0.75 33.48 3.29
N PHE A 49 -0.23 34.22 2.75
CA PHE A 49 -1.19 33.71 1.77
C PHE A 49 -0.88 34.18 0.35
N THR A 50 0.40 34.07 -0.01
CA THR A 50 0.91 34.38 -1.36
C THR A 50 1.16 33.08 -2.13
N TYR A 51 1.25 33.20 -3.48
CA TYR A 51 1.44 32.07 -4.39
C TYR A 51 2.67 31.20 -4.06
N ASP A 52 3.72 31.80 -3.57
CA ASP A 52 4.96 31.13 -3.17
C ASP A 52 4.88 30.49 -1.78
N LYS A 53 3.81 30.67 -1.02
CA LYS A 53 3.62 30.17 0.35
C LYS A 53 2.37 29.28 0.48
N LEU A 54 1.31 29.76 1.12
CA LEU A 54 0.11 28.95 1.43
C LEU A 54 -1.01 29.06 0.39
N GLU A 55 -1.03 30.12 -0.42
CA GLU A 55 -2.10 30.29 -1.41
C GLU A 55 -2.06 29.19 -2.47
N TYR A 56 -3.23 28.67 -2.85
CA TYR A 56 -3.41 27.65 -3.87
C TYR A 56 -4.81 27.79 -4.49
N ASN A 57 -4.88 28.25 -5.74
CA ASN A 57 -6.13 28.44 -6.49
C ASN A 57 -7.19 29.26 -5.70
N ASN A 58 -6.82 30.44 -5.21
CA ASN A 58 -7.63 31.33 -4.37
C ASN A 58 -8.06 30.75 -3.02
N SER A 59 -7.42 29.68 -2.57
CA SER A 59 -7.62 29.03 -1.27
C SER A 59 -6.29 28.91 -0.53
N ALA A 60 -6.31 28.47 0.70
CA ALA A 60 -5.12 28.11 1.44
C ALA A 60 -4.90 26.59 1.41
N ASN A 61 -3.66 26.16 1.20
CA ASN A 61 -3.28 24.75 1.17
C ASN A 61 -2.28 24.47 2.28
N LEU A 62 -2.73 23.71 3.30
CA LEU A 62 -1.93 23.39 4.49
C LEU A 62 -0.71 22.51 4.17
N LEU A 63 -0.87 21.57 3.25
CA LEU A 63 0.23 20.69 2.83
C LEU A 63 1.29 21.50 2.09
N LYS A 64 0.87 22.39 1.15
CA LYS A 64 1.78 23.30 0.45
C LYS A 64 2.60 24.13 1.43
N GLY A 65 1.94 24.75 2.44
CA GLY A 65 2.65 25.45 3.50
C GLY A 65 3.66 24.59 4.23
N GLY A 66 3.30 23.34 4.55
CA GLY A 66 4.24 22.38 5.14
C GLY A 66 5.46 22.10 4.24
N LEU A 67 5.23 21.93 2.94
CA LEU A 67 6.29 21.65 1.96
C LEU A 67 7.23 22.84 1.75
N VAL A 68 6.67 24.06 1.71
CA VAL A 68 7.46 25.29 1.49
C VAL A 68 8.37 25.58 2.69
N PHE A 69 7.86 25.41 3.92
CA PHE A 69 8.56 25.85 5.14
C PHE A 69 9.38 24.76 5.83
N ALA A 70 9.24 23.49 5.46
CA ALA A 70 10.04 22.41 6.07
C ALA A 70 11.52 22.49 5.66
N ASP A 71 12.42 22.17 6.59
CA ASP A 71 13.85 22.03 6.28
C ASP A 71 14.10 20.79 5.42
N LYS A 72 13.38 19.67 5.69
CA LYS A 72 13.39 18.45 4.87
C LYS A 72 11.98 17.93 4.65
N ILE A 73 11.80 17.24 3.55
CA ILE A 73 10.54 16.60 3.16
C ILE A 73 10.80 15.10 3.02
N THR A 74 9.95 14.31 3.65
CA THR A 74 9.97 12.86 3.44
C THR A 74 8.66 12.40 2.83
N THR A 75 8.71 11.31 2.09
CA THR A 75 7.50 10.54 1.72
C THR A 75 7.74 9.05 1.95
N VAL A 76 6.72 8.25 1.73
CA VAL A 76 6.66 6.87 2.21
C VAL A 76 7.19 5.83 1.22
N SER A 77 7.84 6.25 0.12
CA SER A 77 8.61 5.38 -0.76
C SER A 77 9.54 6.19 -1.67
N LYS A 78 10.63 5.57 -2.15
CA LYS A 78 11.56 6.22 -3.08
C LYS A 78 10.91 6.45 -4.44
N THR A 79 10.22 5.44 -4.97
CA THR A 79 9.50 5.56 -6.24
C THR A 79 8.42 6.65 -6.14
N TYR A 80 7.65 6.70 -5.05
CA TYR A 80 6.64 7.73 -4.87
C TYR A 80 7.23 9.14 -4.77
N ALA A 81 8.42 9.30 -4.15
CA ALA A 81 9.14 10.58 -4.15
C ALA A 81 9.49 11.09 -5.56
N GLU A 82 9.72 10.19 -6.51
CA GLU A 82 9.92 10.54 -7.92
C GLU A 82 8.60 10.78 -8.66
N GLU A 83 7.59 9.93 -8.42
CA GLU A 83 6.27 10.02 -9.04
C GLU A 83 5.58 11.36 -8.73
N ILE A 84 5.57 11.80 -7.47
CA ILE A 84 4.87 13.03 -7.05
C ILE A 84 5.49 14.34 -7.58
N LYS A 85 6.66 14.27 -8.18
CA LYS A 85 7.28 15.38 -8.93
C LYS A 85 6.76 15.50 -10.37
N GLN A 86 5.93 14.54 -10.81
CA GLN A 86 5.34 14.55 -12.15
C GLN A 86 3.89 15.05 -12.09
N PRO A 87 3.41 15.76 -13.12
CA PRO A 87 2.04 16.30 -13.15
C PRO A 87 0.95 15.23 -12.93
N GLU A 88 1.20 13.99 -13.39
CA GLU A 88 0.25 12.87 -13.29
C GLU A 88 -0.02 12.45 -11.84
N TYR A 89 0.97 12.60 -10.93
CA TYR A 89 0.89 12.15 -9.53
C TYR A 89 1.06 13.29 -8.52
N GLY A 90 1.38 14.49 -8.98
CA GLY A 90 1.72 15.64 -8.15
C GLY A 90 0.53 16.36 -7.53
N GLU A 91 -0.71 15.98 -7.91
CA GLU A 91 -1.96 16.57 -7.38
C GLU A 91 -1.93 18.13 -7.38
N GLY A 92 -1.27 18.73 -8.42
CA GLY A 92 -1.06 20.15 -8.55
C GLY A 92 0.05 20.77 -7.69
N LEU A 93 0.79 19.96 -6.94
CA LEU A 93 1.97 20.38 -6.15
C LEU A 93 3.30 19.89 -6.74
N ASP A 94 3.29 19.32 -7.95
CA ASP A 94 4.46 18.80 -8.65
C ASP A 94 5.57 19.86 -8.82
N SER A 95 5.21 21.08 -9.18
CA SER A 95 6.17 22.20 -9.32
C SER A 95 6.86 22.56 -7.99
N VAL A 96 6.12 22.58 -6.89
CA VAL A 96 6.68 22.80 -5.54
C VAL A 96 7.64 21.67 -5.18
N LEU A 97 7.25 20.42 -5.45
CA LEU A 97 8.08 19.24 -5.15
C LEU A 97 9.30 19.12 -6.05
N GLN A 98 9.21 19.57 -7.32
CA GLN A 98 10.38 19.70 -8.19
C GLN A 98 11.37 20.72 -7.66
N HIS A 99 10.88 21.91 -7.26
CA HIS A 99 11.73 22.96 -6.68
C HIS A 99 12.42 22.50 -5.39
N ARG A 100 11.71 21.70 -4.57
CA ARG A 100 12.22 21.15 -3.31
C ARG A 100 12.82 19.73 -3.46
N SER A 101 13.19 19.32 -4.68
CA SER A 101 13.65 17.95 -4.97
C SER A 101 14.92 17.55 -4.19
N ALA A 102 15.81 18.50 -3.91
CA ALA A 102 17.03 18.27 -3.10
C ALA A 102 16.74 17.98 -1.62
N ASP A 103 15.57 18.39 -1.13
CA ASP A 103 15.14 18.18 0.25
C ASP A 103 14.17 17.02 0.40
N LEU A 104 13.69 16.43 -0.70
CA LEU A 104 12.72 15.35 -0.72
C LEU A 104 13.40 13.99 -0.75
N CYS A 105 13.03 13.10 0.19
CA CYS A 105 13.48 11.73 0.16
C CYS A 105 12.34 10.74 0.51
N GLY A 106 12.45 9.49 0.02
CA GLY A 106 11.49 8.42 0.28
C GLY A 106 11.98 7.44 1.33
N ILE A 107 11.19 7.23 2.39
CA ILE A 107 11.45 6.24 3.45
C ILE A 107 10.23 5.32 3.57
N VAL A 108 10.37 4.06 3.17
CA VAL A 108 9.28 3.07 3.25
C VAL A 108 8.87 2.86 4.71
N ASN A 109 7.56 2.86 4.99
CA ASN A 109 7.02 2.55 6.31
C ASN A 109 7.36 1.12 6.73
N GLY A 110 7.41 0.88 8.04
CA GLY A 110 7.46 -0.46 8.60
C GLY A 110 6.07 -1.01 8.93
N ILE A 111 6.02 -2.28 9.29
CA ILE A 111 4.89 -2.91 9.98
C ILE A 111 5.34 -3.38 11.36
N ASP A 112 4.39 -3.50 12.27
CA ASP A 112 4.63 -4.03 13.62
C ASP A 112 4.76 -5.55 13.56
N TYR A 113 5.94 -6.07 13.90
CA TYR A 113 6.23 -7.52 13.87
C TYR A 113 5.74 -8.27 15.12
N ASP A 114 5.28 -7.58 16.15
CA ASP A 114 4.62 -8.20 17.28
C ASP A 114 3.14 -8.45 16.94
N ILE A 115 2.51 -7.50 16.24
CA ILE A 115 1.11 -7.61 15.77
C ILE A 115 1.00 -8.51 14.53
N TYR A 116 1.91 -8.35 13.54
CA TYR A 116 1.90 -9.11 12.29
C TYR A 116 2.96 -10.21 12.30
N ASN A 117 2.69 -11.28 13.03
CA ASN A 117 3.59 -12.41 13.19
C ASN A 117 2.86 -13.75 13.11
N PRO A 118 2.98 -14.50 12.00
CA PRO A 118 2.28 -15.76 11.85
C PRO A 118 2.70 -16.84 12.85
N SER A 119 3.79 -16.64 13.62
CA SER A 119 4.22 -17.58 14.66
C SER A 119 3.45 -17.42 15.97
N THR A 120 2.83 -16.26 16.21
CA THR A 120 2.19 -15.89 17.48
C THR A 120 0.80 -15.28 17.31
N ASP A 121 0.31 -15.15 16.08
CA ASP A 121 -0.96 -14.52 15.77
C ASP A 121 -2.14 -15.31 16.30
N GLU A 122 -2.85 -14.76 17.27
CA GLU A 122 -3.99 -15.41 17.95
C GLU A 122 -5.21 -15.67 17.05
N TYR A 123 -5.33 -14.95 15.91
CA TYR A 123 -6.46 -15.09 15.00
C TYR A 123 -6.30 -16.25 14.01
N ILE A 124 -5.08 -16.69 13.71
CA ILE A 124 -4.90 -17.75 12.72
C ILE A 124 -4.92 -19.15 13.34
N PRO A 125 -5.65 -20.10 12.77
CA PRO A 125 -5.80 -21.44 13.36
C PRO A 125 -4.51 -22.27 13.45
N CYS A 126 -3.53 -21.97 12.61
CA CYS A 126 -2.26 -22.69 12.60
C CYS A 126 -1.09 -21.72 12.51
N HIS A 127 -0.29 -21.66 13.58
CA HIS A 127 0.92 -20.86 13.63
C HIS A 127 2.01 -21.46 12.74
N TYR A 128 2.85 -20.60 12.16
CA TYR A 128 3.99 -21.00 11.33
C TYR A 128 5.04 -19.90 11.24
N ASP A 129 6.23 -20.27 10.84
CA ASP A 129 7.36 -19.41 10.53
C ASP A 129 7.87 -19.68 9.09
N GLU A 130 9.00 -19.08 8.73
CA GLU A 130 9.60 -19.24 7.40
C GLU A 130 10.14 -20.66 7.12
N LYS A 131 10.18 -21.56 8.11
CA LYS A 131 10.58 -22.96 7.96
C LYS A 131 9.38 -23.90 7.87
N THR A 132 8.28 -23.53 8.51
CA THR A 132 7.08 -24.37 8.67
C THR A 132 5.89 -23.89 7.85
N PHE A 133 6.01 -22.77 7.11
CA PHE A 133 4.92 -22.10 6.40
C PHE A 133 4.18 -23.02 5.41
N ASP A 134 4.85 -23.94 4.73
CA ASP A 134 4.19 -24.81 3.73
C ASP A 134 3.06 -25.64 4.36
N LYS A 135 3.26 -26.18 5.55
CA LYS A 135 2.21 -26.89 6.30
C LYS A 135 1.21 -25.92 6.93
N GLY A 136 1.70 -24.81 7.50
CA GLY A 136 0.87 -23.81 8.16
C GLY A 136 -0.12 -23.17 7.22
N LYS A 137 0.34 -22.68 6.06
CA LYS A 137 -0.52 -22.07 5.05
C LYS A 137 -1.59 -23.02 4.49
N LYS A 138 -1.26 -24.30 4.28
CA LYS A 138 -2.25 -25.30 3.84
C LYS A 138 -3.40 -25.47 4.85
N LYS A 139 -3.10 -25.45 6.15
CA LYS A 139 -4.13 -25.53 7.20
C LYS A 139 -4.94 -24.25 7.29
N ASN A 140 -4.28 -23.10 7.26
CA ASN A 140 -4.95 -21.79 7.27
C ASN A 140 -5.81 -21.55 6.02
N LYS A 141 -5.38 -22.03 4.85
CA LYS A 141 -6.20 -22.01 3.63
C LYS A 141 -7.49 -22.81 3.78
N ALA A 142 -7.41 -24.02 4.33
CA ALA A 142 -8.60 -24.82 4.57
C ALA A 142 -9.55 -24.16 5.59
N ALA A 143 -8.99 -23.52 6.62
CA ALA A 143 -9.78 -22.79 7.60
C ALA A 143 -10.40 -21.49 7.02
N LEU A 144 -9.69 -20.77 6.15
CA LEU A 144 -10.22 -19.62 5.43
C LEU A 144 -11.40 -20.04 4.52
N GLN A 145 -11.25 -21.13 3.77
CA GLN A 145 -12.31 -21.67 2.93
C GLN A 145 -13.56 -22.02 3.74
N GLU A 146 -13.37 -22.67 4.90
CA GLU A 146 -14.46 -23.00 5.82
C GLU A 146 -15.15 -21.76 6.39
N LYS A 147 -14.37 -20.79 6.91
CA LYS A 147 -14.87 -19.54 7.48
C LYS A 147 -15.67 -18.70 6.46
N ALA A 148 -15.24 -18.74 5.21
CA ALA A 148 -15.91 -18.04 4.10
C ALA A 148 -17.08 -18.85 3.49
N GLY A 149 -17.35 -20.07 3.93
CA GLY A 149 -18.37 -20.94 3.34
C GLY A 149 -18.06 -21.41 1.93
N LEU A 150 -16.79 -21.30 1.48
CA LEU A 150 -16.39 -21.75 0.15
C LEU A 150 -15.96 -23.23 0.16
N PRO A 151 -16.06 -23.94 -0.98
CA PRO A 151 -15.63 -25.32 -1.08
C PRO A 151 -14.14 -25.50 -0.72
N LYS A 152 -13.82 -26.46 0.15
CA LYS A 152 -12.44 -26.81 0.53
C LYS A 152 -11.68 -27.49 -0.61
N LYS A 153 -11.10 -26.70 -1.50
CA LYS A 153 -10.33 -27.15 -2.67
C LYS A 153 -8.84 -26.85 -2.46
N ARG A 154 -8.04 -27.84 -2.11
CA ARG A 154 -6.58 -27.70 -1.89
C ARG A 154 -5.84 -27.16 -3.11
N THR A 155 -6.31 -27.48 -4.30
CA THR A 155 -5.70 -27.11 -5.59
C THR A 155 -6.16 -25.74 -6.10
N ALA A 156 -7.19 -25.14 -5.50
CA ALA A 156 -7.62 -23.78 -5.87
C ALA A 156 -6.51 -22.79 -5.53
N PHE A 157 -6.21 -21.88 -6.43
CA PHE A 157 -5.32 -20.76 -6.18
C PHE A 157 -6.11 -19.64 -5.48
N THR A 158 -5.81 -19.42 -4.21
CA THR A 158 -6.56 -18.49 -3.38
C THR A 158 -5.98 -17.09 -3.47
N LEU A 159 -6.81 -16.15 -3.89
CA LEU A 159 -6.49 -14.75 -4.12
C LEU A 159 -7.18 -13.88 -3.06
N GLY A 160 -6.45 -13.00 -2.41
CA GLY A 160 -6.99 -12.09 -1.39
C GLY A 160 -6.93 -10.63 -1.83
N ILE A 161 -7.91 -9.85 -1.43
CA ILE A 161 -7.94 -8.39 -1.45
C ILE A 161 -8.25 -7.93 -0.03
N VAL A 162 -7.39 -7.10 0.55
CA VAL A 162 -7.61 -6.46 1.86
C VAL A 162 -7.35 -4.97 1.68
N SER A 163 -8.41 -4.19 1.45
CA SER A 163 -8.25 -2.78 1.06
C SER A 163 -9.55 -2.00 1.17
N ARG A 164 -9.46 -0.67 1.27
CA ARG A 164 -10.58 0.21 0.97
C ARG A 164 -10.98 0.03 -0.49
N LEU A 165 -12.27 -0.10 -0.77
CA LEU A 165 -12.79 -0.26 -2.13
C LEU A 165 -12.96 1.10 -2.79
N THR A 166 -11.87 1.65 -3.34
CA THR A 166 -11.83 2.98 -3.96
C THR A 166 -11.18 2.92 -5.35
N GLU A 167 -11.45 3.94 -6.18
CA GLU A 167 -10.83 4.08 -7.51
C GLU A 167 -9.30 3.97 -7.45
N GLN A 168 -8.69 4.59 -6.43
CA GLN A 168 -7.23 4.53 -6.22
C GLN A 168 -6.70 3.10 -6.22
N LYS A 169 -7.46 2.15 -5.69
CA LYS A 169 -7.05 0.75 -5.54
C LYS A 169 -7.19 -0.10 -6.81
N GLY A 170 -7.72 0.49 -7.88
CA GLY A 170 -7.71 -0.10 -9.21
C GLY A 170 -8.74 -1.20 -9.46
N PHE A 171 -9.82 -1.22 -8.69
CA PHE A 171 -10.81 -2.29 -8.78
C PHE A 171 -11.65 -2.24 -10.06
N ALA A 172 -11.72 -1.11 -10.76
CA ALA A 172 -12.35 -1.02 -12.08
C ALA A 172 -11.78 -2.04 -13.10
N LEU A 173 -10.52 -2.46 -12.93
CA LEU A 173 -9.92 -3.47 -13.82
C LEU A 173 -10.63 -4.83 -13.75
N PHE A 174 -11.29 -5.16 -12.63
CA PHE A 174 -12.00 -6.43 -12.48
C PHE A 174 -13.20 -6.55 -13.43
N SER A 175 -13.89 -5.46 -13.76
CA SER A 175 -15.05 -5.49 -14.67
C SER A 175 -14.68 -5.99 -16.07
N TYR A 176 -13.42 -5.86 -16.48
CA TYR A 176 -12.93 -6.30 -17.80
C TYR A 176 -12.32 -7.70 -17.81
N MET A 177 -11.99 -8.27 -16.64
CA MET A 177 -11.26 -9.53 -16.58
C MET A 177 -11.92 -10.63 -15.72
N MET A 178 -12.93 -10.29 -14.92
CA MET A 178 -13.49 -11.19 -13.90
C MET A 178 -14.00 -12.51 -14.50
N GLU A 179 -14.72 -12.46 -15.60
CA GLU A 179 -15.23 -13.67 -16.27
C GLU A 179 -14.07 -14.62 -16.68
N ARG A 180 -13.00 -14.07 -17.22
CA ARG A 180 -11.83 -14.84 -17.64
C ARG A 180 -11.08 -15.40 -16.43
N LEU A 181 -10.98 -14.63 -15.35
CA LEU A 181 -10.37 -15.07 -14.09
C LEU A 181 -11.16 -16.22 -13.48
N MET A 182 -12.50 -16.13 -13.48
CA MET A 182 -13.38 -17.16 -12.91
C MET A 182 -13.41 -18.46 -13.73
N LYS A 183 -12.94 -18.47 -14.98
CA LYS A 183 -12.66 -19.71 -15.75
C LYS A 183 -11.45 -20.49 -15.22
N GLN A 184 -10.61 -19.86 -14.40
CA GLN A 184 -9.44 -20.48 -13.79
C GLN A 184 -9.80 -21.21 -12.46
N PRO A 185 -8.95 -22.11 -11.98
CA PRO A 185 -9.15 -22.78 -10.70
C PRO A 185 -8.76 -21.87 -9.53
N VAL A 186 -9.46 -20.75 -9.38
CA VAL A 186 -9.19 -19.73 -8.36
C VAL A 186 -10.35 -19.60 -7.37
N GLN A 187 -10.05 -19.06 -6.18
CA GLN A 187 -11.03 -18.52 -5.24
C GLN A 187 -10.58 -17.11 -4.85
N LEU A 188 -11.49 -16.15 -4.83
CA LEU A 188 -11.24 -14.74 -4.53
C LEU A 188 -11.90 -14.37 -3.19
N TYR A 189 -11.13 -13.77 -2.30
CA TYR A 189 -11.55 -13.27 -1.00
C TYR A 189 -11.39 -11.76 -0.97
N VAL A 190 -12.47 -11.02 -0.78
CA VAL A 190 -12.48 -9.55 -0.73
C VAL A 190 -12.87 -9.10 0.65
N LEU A 191 -12.00 -8.35 1.31
CA LEU A 191 -12.23 -7.72 2.61
C LEU A 191 -12.00 -6.23 2.51
N GLY A 192 -13.04 -5.45 2.77
CA GLY A 192 -12.96 -4.00 2.84
C GLY A 192 -14.23 -3.32 2.36
N ASP A 193 -14.33 -2.04 2.67
CA ASP A 193 -15.47 -1.19 2.35
C ASP A 193 -15.01 0.07 1.60
N GLY A 194 -15.94 0.80 0.97
CA GLY A 194 -15.61 2.03 0.24
C GLY A 194 -16.73 2.51 -0.68
N GLU A 195 -16.37 2.87 -1.90
CA GLU A 195 -17.27 3.43 -2.90
C GLU A 195 -18.34 2.40 -3.32
N GLU A 196 -19.59 2.86 -3.42
CA GLU A 196 -20.75 2.01 -3.67
C GLU A 196 -20.63 1.19 -4.97
N GLU A 197 -20.05 1.77 -6.00
CA GLU A 197 -19.78 1.09 -7.27
C GLU A 197 -18.99 -0.20 -7.07
N TYR A 198 -17.86 -0.14 -6.33
CA TYR A 198 -16.99 -1.31 -6.12
C TYR A 198 -17.60 -2.31 -5.12
N ARG A 199 -18.33 -1.82 -4.12
CA ARG A 199 -19.09 -2.69 -3.21
C ARG A 199 -20.08 -3.55 -3.99
N ASN A 200 -20.94 -2.90 -4.78
CA ASN A 200 -21.97 -3.56 -5.57
C ASN A 200 -21.36 -4.50 -6.63
N MET A 201 -20.26 -4.08 -7.27
CA MET A 201 -19.53 -4.92 -8.22
C MET A 201 -19.06 -6.24 -7.57
N PHE A 202 -18.40 -6.19 -6.43
CA PHE A 202 -17.89 -7.40 -5.78
C PHE A 202 -19.01 -8.27 -5.20
N LEU A 203 -20.08 -7.68 -4.66
CA LEU A 203 -21.26 -8.43 -4.21
C LEU A 203 -21.94 -9.15 -5.38
N SER A 204 -22.09 -8.50 -6.53
CA SER A 204 -22.61 -9.13 -7.75
C SER A 204 -21.74 -10.32 -8.20
N TYR A 205 -20.41 -10.21 -8.08
CA TYR A 205 -19.52 -11.34 -8.38
C TYR A 205 -19.68 -12.48 -7.38
N GLN A 206 -19.92 -12.21 -6.11
CA GLN A 206 -20.22 -13.26 -5.12
C GLN A 206 -21.51 -14.00 -5.47
N GLU A 207 -22.54 -13.29 -5.91
CA GLU A 207 -23.80 -13.90 -6.37
C GLU A 207 -23.61 -14.74 -7.64
N GLN A 208 -22.83 -14.25 -8.60
CA GLN A 208 -22.55 -14.96 -9.85
C GLN A 208 -21.63 -16.18 -9.68
N TYR A 209 -20.72 -16.15 -8.71
CA TYR A 209 -19.70 -17.18 -8.48
C TYR A 209 -19.67 -17.63 -7.01
N PRO A 210 -20.76 -18.14 -6.44
CA PRO A 210 -20.89 -18.40 -4.99
C PRO A 210 -19.89 -19.43 -4.45
N ASP A 211 -19.36 -20.32 -5.30
CA ASP A 211 -18.33 -21.30 -4.93
C ASP A 211 -16.89 -20.76 -5.04
N LYS A 212 -16.72 -19.53 -5.53
CA LYS A 212 -15.41 -18.98 -5.86
C LYS A 212 -15.13 -17.60 -5.28
N VAL A 213 -16.16 -16.82 -4.98
CA VAL A 213 -16.00 -15.43 -4.52
C VAL A 213 -16.64 -15.27 -3.16
N TYR A 214 -15.87 -14.73 -2.22
CA TYR A 214 -16.33 -14.32 -0.90
C TYR A 214 -16.06 -12.83 -0.71
N VAL A 215 -17.04 -12.10 -0.22
CA VAL A 215 -16.96 -10.66 0.04
C VAL A 215 -17.39 -10.37 1.47
N GLN A 216 -16.55 -9.66 2.20
CA GLN A 216 -16.91 -9.09 3.50
C GLN A 216 -16.64 -7.60 3.48
N LEU A 217 -17.69 -6.77 3.52
CA LEU A 217 -17.57 -5.31 3.49
C LEU A 217 -17.14 -4.74 4.84
N ASN A 218 -17.55 -5.38 5.94
CA ASN A 218 -17.12 -4.97 7.27
C ASN A 218 -15.70 -5.48 7.56
N TYR A 219 -14.72 -4.57 7.56
CA TYR A 219 -13.33 -4.90 7.89
C TYR A 219 -13.20 -5.39 9.34
N THR A 220 -12.50 -6.50 9.51
CA THR A 220 -12.07 -6.99 10.81
C THR A 220 -10.61 -7.45 10.73
N ASP A 221 -9.82 -7.21 11.80
CA ASP A 221 -8.43 -7.65 11.86
C ASP A 221 -8.34 -9.19 11.79
N GLU A 222 -9.27 -9.89 12.40
CA GLU A 222 -9.36 -11.34 12.33
C GLU A 222 -9.43 -11.83 10.88
N MET A 223 -10.39 -11.33 10.08
CA MET A 223 -10.54 -11.77 8.69
C MET A 223 -9.35 -11.35 7.82
N ALA A 224 -8.76 -10.17 8.06
CA ALA A 224 -7.55 -9.75 7.36
C ALA A 224 -6.40 -10.75 7.57
N LYS A 225 -6.18 -11.18 8.81
CA LYS A 225 -5.14 -12.17 9.15
C LYS A 225 -5.46 -13.56 8.61
N TYR A 226 -6.73 -13.96 8.61
CA TYR A 226 -7.16 -15.17 7.90
C TYR A 226 -6.82 -15.14 6.41
N ILE A 227 -7.07 -14.00 5.75
CA ILE A 227 -6.76 -13.80 4.33
C ILE A 227 -5.25 -13.83 4.10
N TYR A 228 -4.44 -13.10 4.89
CA TYR A 228 -2.98 -13.13 4.74
C TYR A 228 -2.39 -14.53 4.97
N ALA A 229 -2.88 -15.24 5.97
CA ALA A 229 -2.38 -16.57 6.29
C ALA A 229 -2.90 -17.64 5.32
N GLY A 230 -4.15 -17.54 4.86
CA GLY A 230 -4.82 -18.57 4.05
C GLY A 230 -4.70 -18.37 2.54
N CYS A 231 -4.57 -17.14 2.04
CA CYS A 231 -4.42 -16.91 0.60
C CYS A 231 -3.01 -17.26 0.11
N ASP A 232 -2.94 -17.76 -1.12
CA ASP A 232 -1.69 -17.99 -1.82
C ASP A 232 -1.10 -16.67 -2.33
N ALA A 233 -1.96 -15.75 -2.82
CA ALA A 233 -1.52 -14.45 -3.29
C ALA A 233 -2.47 -13.32 -2.84
N ILE A 234 -1.94 -12.08 -2.79
CA ILE A 234 -2.69 -10.85 -2.50
C ILE A 234 -2.63 -9.93 -3.71
N LEU A 235 -3.79 -9.43 -4.13
CA LEU A 235 -3.96 -8.59 -5.31
C LEU A 235 -3.93 -7.10 -4.94
N MET A 236 -3.06 -6.33 -5.59
CA MET A 236 -2.94 -4.88 -5.40
C MET A 236 -2.76 -4.16 -6.74
N PRO A 237 -3.84 -4.02 -7.53
CA PRO A 237 -3.81 -3.37 -8.85
C PRO A 237 -3.87 -1.84 -8.78
N SER A 238 -3.36 -1.24 -7.72
CA SER A 238 -3.50 0.18 -7.40
C SER A 238 -3.08 1.11 -8.55
N ARG A 239 -3.91 2.13 -8.84
CA ARG A 239 -3.60 3.19 -9.79
C ARG A 239 -2.39 4.00 -9.32
N PHE A 240 -2.33 4.29 -8.03
CA PHE A 240 -1.13 4.78 -7.34
C PHE A 240 -1.14 4.27 -5.89
N GLU A 241 0.06 4.04 -5.33
CA GLU A 241 0.20 3.50 -3.97
C GLU A 241 1.42 4.13 -3.30
N PRO A 242 1.24 5.16 -2.47
CA PRO A 242 2.36 5.86 -1.85
C PRO A 242 3.35 4.93 -1.14
N CYS A 243 2.87 4.08 -0.27
CA CYS A 243 3.66 3.06 0.41
C CYS A 243 3.12 1.65 0.16
N GLY A 244 1.83 1.46 0.48
CA GLY A 244 1.25 0.16 0.71
C GLY A 244 1.77 -0.48 2.01
N LEU A 245 0.87 -1.06 2.78
CA LEU A 245 1.20 -1.87 3.96
C LEU A 245 0.76 -3.32 3.74
N CYS A 246 -0.29 -3.50 2.95
CA CYS A 246 -0.88 -4.79 2.67
C CYS A 246 0.14 -5.77 2.05
N GLN A 247 1.00 -5.35 1.11
CA GLN A 247 2.06 -6.19 0.56
C GLN A 247 3.14 -6.54 1.59
N LEU A 248 3.42 -5.66 2.55
CA LEU A 248 4.38 -5.94 3.62
C LEU A 248 3.85 -7.02 4.56
N MET A 249 2.56 -6.88 4.94
CA MET A 249 1.84 -7.89 5.73
C MET A 249 1.73 -9.20 4.96
N SER A 250 1.37 -9.17 3.69
CA SER A 250 1.26 -10.36 2.85
C SER A 250 2.59 -11.10 2.72
N LEU A 251 3.69 -10.40 2.49
CA LEU A 251 5.04 -10.99 2.48
C LEU A 251 5.37 -11.64 3.83
N ARG A 252 5.06 -10.98 4.94
CA ARG A 252 5.30 -11.51 6.28
C ARG A 252 4.54 -12.80 6.55
N TYR A 253 3.30 -12.93 6.03
CA TYR A 253 2.47 -14.14 6.14
C TYR A 253 2.67 -15.13 4.98
N GLY A 254 3.61 -14.88 4.06
CA GLY A 254 3.89 -15.77 2.95
C GLY A 254 2.76 -15.83 1.91
N ALA A 255 1.92 -14.80 1.81
CA ALA A 255 1.04 -14.60 0.67
C ALA A 255 1.78 -13.76 -0.37
N VAL A 256 1.85 -14.26 -1.61
CA VAL A 256 2.66 -13.65 -2.66
C VAL A 256 1.95 -12.42 -3.24
N PRO A 257 2.53 -11.20 -3.18
CA PRO A 257 1.89 -10.03 -3.77
C PRO A 257 1.86 -10.08 -5.29
N ILE A 258 0.70 -9.72 -5.88
CA ILE A 258 0.54 -9.46 -7.31
C ILE A 258 0.16 -8.00 -7.44
N ILE A 259 1.07 -7.18 -7.96
CA ILE A 259 1.02 -5.72 -7.83
C ILE A 259 1.04 -5.00 -9.18
N ARG A 260 0.49 -3.78 -9.23
CA ARG A 260 0.95 -2.82 -10.23
C ARG A 260 2.26 -2.18 -9.76
N LYS A 261 3.22 -1.97 -10.68
CA LYS A 261 4.54 -1.39 -10.37
C LYS A 261 4.45 0.13 -10.22
N THR A 262 3.99 0.59 -9.06
CA THR A 262 3.88 2.02 -8.70
C THR A 262 4.26 2.23 -7.24
N GLY A 263 4.78 3.40 -6.91
CA GLY A 263 5.11 3.84 -5.56
C GLY A 263 5.80 2.80 -4.69
N GLY A 264 5.32 2.65 -3.46
CA GLY A 264 5.89 1.71 -2.51
C GLY A 264 5.76 0.23 -2.88
N LEU A 265 4.81 -0.13 -3.76
CA LEU A 265 4.71 -1.50 -4.26
C LEU A 265 5.94 -1.87 -5.09
N LYS A 266 6.40 -0.96 -5.96
CA LYS A 266 7.60 -1.14 -6.77
C LYS A 266 8.87 -1.22 -5.90
N ASP A 267 8.92 -0.49 -4.80
CA ASP A 267 10.09 -0.46 -3.90
C ASP A 267 10.18 -1.71 -3.02
N THR A 268 9.07 -2.37 -2.75
CA THR A 268 9.00 -3.44 -1.74
C THR A 268 8.82 -4.84 -2.33
N VAL A 269 8.28 -4.94 -3.56
CA VAL A 269 8.04 -6.21 -4.24
C VAL A 269 8.97 -6.37 -5.45
N SER A 270 9.90 -7.31 -5.35
CA SER A 270 10.75 -7.69 -6.49
C SER A 270 9.98 -8.64 -7.40
N ILE A 271 9.80 -8.25 -8.67
CA ILE A 271 9.04 -9.07 -9.62
C ILE A 271 9.79 -10.37 -9.93
N TYR A 272 9.06 -11.48 -9.95
CA TYR A 272 9.59 -12.79 -10.27
C TYR A 272 10.18 -12.83 -11.68
N ASN A 273 11.41 -13.33 -11.76
CA ASN A 273 12.10 -13.58 -13.03
C ASN A 273 12.24 -15.09 -13.22
N PRO A 274 11.61 -15.69 -14.26
CA PRO A 274 11.63 -17.14 -14.46
C PRO A 274 13.01 -17.69 -14.85
N LYS A 275 13.90 -16.87 -15.46
CA LYS A 275 15.24 -17.29 -15.83
C LYS A 275 16.17 -17.44 -14.62
N SER A 276 16.17 -16.42 -13.75
CA SER A 276 17.01 -16.42 -12.54
C SER A 276 16.34 -17.05 -11.31
N LYS A 277 15.03 -17.35 -11.39
CA LYS A 277 14.19 -17.85 -10.29
C LYS A 277 14.26 -16.97 -9.05
N THR A 278 14.33 -15.66 -9.27
CA THR A 278 14.40 -14.62 -8.23
C THR A 278 13.14 -13.79 -8.22
N GLY A 279 12.84 -13.19 -7.07
CA GLY A 279 11.69 -12.32 -6.88
C GLY A 279 10.99 -12.58 -5.54
N THR A 280 9.96 -11.78 -5.24
CA THR A 280 9.09 -11.92 -4.07
C THR A 280 7.61 -11.74 -4.41
N GLY A 281 7.28 -11.49 -5.69
CA GLY A 281 5.91 -11.31 -6.16
C GLY A 281 5.83 -11.22 -7.67
N PHE A 282 4.64 -10.97 -8.17
CA PHE A 282 4.35 -10.77 -9.60
C PHE A 282 3.84 -9.36 -9.84
N GLY A 283 3.82 -8.92 -11.10
CA GLY A 283 3.30 -7.57 -11.35
C GLY A 283 3.27 -7.17 -12.81
N PHE A 284 2.55 -6.07 -13.04
CA PHE A 284 2.35 -5.44 -14.33
C PHE A 284 2.68 -3.94 -14.25
N THR A 285 2.86 -3.27 -15.38
CA THR A 285 3.26 -1.86 -15.44
C THR A 285 2.10 -0.97 -15.84
N ASP A 286 1.51 -1.22 -17.00
CA ASP A 286 0.46 -0.39 -17.57
C ASP A 286 -0.87 -0.63 -16.84
N TYR A 287 -1.57 0.44 -16.50
CA TYR A 287 -2.83 0.35 -15.79
C TYR A 287 -3.95 -0.16 -16.72
N ASN A 288 -3.97 -1.47 -16.94
CA ASN A 288 -4.99 -2.14 -17.75
C ASN A 288 -5.31 -3.56 -17.24
N ALA A 289 -6.47 -4.07 -17.61
CA ALA A 289 -6.98 -5.36 -17.15
C ALA A 289 -6.20 -6.56 -17.73
N GLU A 290 -5.69 -6.45 -18.96
CA GLU A 290 -4.91 -7.53 -19.61
C GLU A 290 -3.61 -7.78 -18.84
N GLY A 291 -2.80 -6.74 -18.63
CA GLY A 291 -1.54 -6.87 -17.88
C GLY A 291 -1.76 -7.37 -16.44
N PHE A 292 -2.87 -6.96 -15.81
CA PHE A 292 -3.20 -7.47 -14.49
C PHE A 292 -3.58 -8.95 -14.51
N LEU A 293 -4.44 -9.36 -15.46
CA LEU A 293 -4.81 -10.77 -15.61
C LEU A 293 -3.58 -11.63 -15.95
N ASP A 294 -2.72 -11.17 -16.86
CA ASP A 294 -1.49 -11.87 -17.22
C ASP A 294 -0.57 -12.08 -16.02
N ALA A 295 -0.44 -11.09 -15.14
CA ALA A 295 0.33 -11.22 -13.90
C ALA A 295 -0.26 -12.28 -12.95
N ILE A 296 -1.60 -12.36 -12.85
CA ILE A 296 -2.29 -13.40 -12.08
C ILE A 296 -2.08 -14.78 -12.70
N LEU A 297 -2.22 -14.90 -14.02
CA LEU A 297 -2.04 -16.16 -14.74
C LEU A 297 -0.60 -16.66 -14.67
N ALA A 298 0.39 -15.76 -14.76
CA ALA A 298 1.80 -16.11 -14.56
C ALA A 298 2.07 -16.64 -13.14
N ALA A 299 1.46 -16.02 -12.12
CA ALA A 299 1.56 -16.51 -10.75
C ALA A 299 0.90 -17.90 -10.58
N LEU A 300 -0.29 -18.08 -11.14
CA LEU A 300 -1.01 -19.36 -11.14
C LEU A 300 -0.22 -20.46 -11.84
N ASP A 301 0.44 -20.13 -12.95
CA ASP A 301 1.27 -21.10 -13.71
C ASP A 301 2.46 -21.60 -12.86
N VAL A 302 3.19 -20.69 -12.21
CA VAL A 302 4.28 -21.06 -11.29
C VAL A 302 3.74 -21.86 -10.09
N TYR A 303 2.63 -21.44 -9.50
CA TYR A 303 1.98 -22.15 -8.40
C TYR A 303 1.64 -23.60 -8.74
N LYS A 304 1.09 -23.84 -9.93
CA LYS A 304 0.65 -25.18 -10.38
C LYS A 304 1.78 -26.04 -10.91
N LYS A 305 2.66 -25.48 -11.74
CA LYS A 305 3.67 -26.27 -12.47
C LYS A 305 5.01 -26.35 -11.73
N ASN A 306 5.33 -25.36 -10.88
CA ASN A 306 6.62 -25.24 -10.23
C ASN A 306 6.47 -25.01 -8.71
N PRO A 307 5.88 -25.94 -7.94
CA PRO A 307 5.56 -25.74 -6.53
C PRO A 307 6.79 -25.46 -5.67
N GLU A 308 7.96 -26.00 -6.00
CA GLU A 308 9.21 -25.69 -5.26
C GLU A 308 9.68 -24.25 -5.52
N GLU A 309 9.50 -23.73 -6.73
CA GLU A 309 9.80 -22.32 -7.03
C GLU A 309 8.83 -21.39 -6.30
N TRP A 310 7.54 -21.76 -6.25
CA TRP A 310 6.54 -21.05 -5.47
C TRP A 310 6.92 -20.97 -3.98
N LYS A 311 7.32 -22.09 -3.38
CA LYS A 311 7.79 -22.13 -1.99
C LYS A 311 9.03 -21.25 -1.78
N ASN A 312 10.00 -21.32 -2.69
CA ASN A 312 11.19 -20.48 -2.60
C ASN A 312 10.86 -18.99 -2.67
N LEU A 313 9.94 -18.60 -3.54
CA LEU A 313 9.46 -17.22 -3.68
C LEU A 313 8.75 -16.75 -2.39
N THR A 314 7.86 -17.58 -1.85
CA THR A 314 7.19 -17.34 -0.57
C THR A 314 8.19 -17.17 0.58
N ALA A 315 9.12 -18.10 0.73
CA ALA A 315 10.14 -18.04 1.78
C ALA A 315 11.04 -16.78 1.67
N LYS A 316 11.40 -16.39 0.45
CA LYS A 316 12.15 -15.14 0.21
C LYS A 316 11.36 -13.92 0.65
N GLY A 317 10.05 -13.89 0.38
CA GLY A 317 9.15 -12.84 0.83
C GLY A 317 9.12 -12.74 2.36
N MET A 318 8.91 -13.86 3.06
CA MET A 318 8.85 -13.92 4.53
C MET A 318 10.15 -13.47 5.22
N ARG A 319 11.31 -13.67 4.59
CA ARG A 319 12.62 -13.27 5.12
C ARG A 319 12.92 -11.76 4.93
N LYS A 320 12.13 -11.04 4.13
CA LYS A 320 12.31 -9.59 4.01
C LYS A 320 12.03 -8.91 5.34
N ASN A 321 12.86 -7.94 5.68
CA ASN A 321 12.67 -7.16 6.92
C ASN A 321 12.05 -5.80 6.60
N TYR A 322 10.75 -5.69 6.86
CA TYR A 322 9.98 -4.46 6.79
C TYR A 322 9.44 -4.05 8.16
N SER A 323 10.17 -4.33 9.24
CA SER A 323 9.80 -3.87 10.58
C SER A 323 9.98 -2.36 10.74
N TRP A 324 9.24 -1.75 11.66
CA TRP A 324 9.46 -0.36 12.07
C TRP A 324 10.91 -0.11 12.53
N LYS A 325 11.55 -1.09 13.18
CA LYS A 325 12.95 -1.01 13.56
C LYS A 325 13.89 -0.81 12.37
N ALA A 326 13.57 -1.38 11.20
CA ALA A 326 14.34 -1.19 9.98
C ALA A 326 14.09 0.19 9.34
N SER A 327 12.87 0.71 9.44
CA SER A 327 12.51 2.02 8.91
C SER A 327 13.00 3.17 9.81
N SER A 328 12.91 3.03 11.14
CA SER A 328 13.35 4.06 12.09
C SER A 328 14.83 4.41 11.94
N ARG A 329 15.70 3.43 11.66
CA ARG A 329 17.13 3.70 11.40
C ARG A 329 17.37 4.67 10.24
N LYS A 330 16.47 4.71 9.24
CA LYS A 330 16.57 5.65 8.13
C LYS A 330 16.15 7.05 8.55
N TYR A 331 15.16 7.16 9.44
CA TYR A 331 14.77 8.43 10.05
C TYR A 331 15.85 8.94 11.01
N GLU A 332 16.46 8.07 11.83
CA GLU A 332 17.60 8.42 12.70
C GLU A 332 18.74 9.03 11.87
N LYS A 333 19.10 8.39 10.74
CA LYS A 333 20.09 8.94 9.83
C LYS A 333 19.67 10.30 9.27
N LEU A 334 18.42 10.43 8.77
CA LEU A 334 17.92 11.70 8.27
C LEU A 334 18.02 12.81 9.31
N TYR A 335 17.66 12.53 10.57
CA TYR A 335 17.71 13.51 11.64
C TYR A 335 19.14 13.87 12.05
N SER A 336 20.08 12.94 11.92
CA SER A 336 21.51 13.21 12.16
C SER A 336 22.15 14.08 11.08
N ASP A 337 21.60 14.09 9.88
CA ASP A 337 22.08 14.84 8.73
C ASP A 337 21.46 16.27 8.64
N LEU A 338 20.53 16.64 9.57
CA LEU A 338 19.86 17.94 9.67
C LEU A 338 20.66 18.95 10.52
#